data_d4fa76d5edc48c2feb684f9d66706d1b
#
_entry.id   d4fa76d5edc48c2feb684f9d66706d1b
#
_cell.length_a   1.000
_cell.length_b   1.000
_cell.length_c   1.000
_cell.angle_alpha   90.00
_cell.angle_beta   90.00
_cell.angle_gamma   90.00
#
_symmetry.space_group_name_H-M   'P 1'
#
loop_
_entity.id
_entity.type
_entity.pdbx_description
1 polymer ?
#
loop_
_entity_poly.entity_id
_entity_poly.type
_entity_poly.pdbx_seq_one_letter_code
_entity_poly.pdbx_strand_id
1 'polypeptide(L)'
;MMGVMSELDVIIIHIRAEQAEEYERLFAERELPRWREYKSRGAFLSARISRVAFGTDNREDVIKYAIAVEVPGHAAHSEHDADPGFQEFNRLADLLQPEDPLVYGGEVLYAV
;
A
#
# COMPACT_ATOMS: atom_id res chain seq x y z
N MET A 1 15.40 -7.68 -27.03
CA MET A 1 15.28 -6.40 -26.32
C MET A 1 14.94 -6.65 -24.87
N MET A 2 15.60 -5.94 -24.02
CA MET A 2 15.33 -6.03 -22.59
C MET A 2 14.16 -5.11 -22.25
N GLY A 3 13.10 -5.67 -21.68
CA GLY A 3 12.02 -4.86 -21.13
C GLY A 3 12.47 -4.16 -19.86
N VAL A 4 11.77 -3.08 -19.50
CA VAL A 4 11.95 -2.44 -18.20
C VAL A 4 11.37 -3.39 -17.14
N MET A 5 12.17 -3.72 -16.14
CA MET A 5 11.72 -4.58 -15.05
C MET A 5 10.86 -3.78 -14.10
N SER A 6 9.66 -4.28 -13.83
CA SER A 6 8.78 -3.64 -12.86
C SER A 6 9.16 -4.06 -11.44
N GLU A 7 8.73 -3.24 -10.48
CA GLU A 7 8.92 -3.49 -9.05
C GLU A 7 7.56 -3.76 -8.41
N LEU A 8 7.49 -4.80 -7.58
CA LEU A 8 6.31 -5.06 -6.75
C LEU A 8 6.65 -4.66 -5.32
N ASP A 9 5.84 -3.77 -4.77
CA ASP A 9 5.94 -3.34 -3.38
C ASP A 9 4.79 -3.94 -2.58
N VAL A 10 5.12 -4.61 -1.48
CA VAL A 10 4.15 -5.24 -0.58
C VAL A 10 4.30 -4.61 0.79
N ILE A 11 3.19 -4.10 1.32
CA ILE A 11 3.17 -3.45 2.61
C ILE A 11 2.10 -4.12 3.47
N ILE A 12 2.46 -4.53 4.68
CA ILE A 12 1.52 -5.07 5.65
C ILE A 12 1.30 -4.01 6.73
N ILE A 13 0.08 -3.51 6.79
CA ILE A 13 -0.34 -2.49 7.76
C ILE A 13 -1.08 -3.18 8.89
N HIS A 14 -0.76 -2.82 10.13
CA HIS A 14 -1.44 -3.29 11.33
C HIS A 14 -2.28 -2.14 11.88
N ILE A 15 -3.59 -2.33 11.95
CA ILE A 15 -4.52 -1.34 12.50
C ILE A 15 -5.20 -1.93 13.72
N ARG A 16 -5.34 -1.15 14.80
CA ARG A 16 -6.09 -1.60 15.97
C ARG A 16 -7.48 -2.05 15.52
N ALA A 17 -7.90 -3.22 16.01
CA ALA A 17 -9.13 -3.86 15.51
C ALA A 17 -10.35 -2.94 15.60
N GLU A 18 -10.48 -2.16 16.67
CA GLU A 18 -11.59 -1.23 16.87
C GLU A 18 -11.54 -0.01 15.93
N GLN A 19 -10.44 0.20 15.23
CA GLN A 19 -10.25 1.33 14.31
C GLN A 19 -10.20 0.92 12.85
N ALA A 20 -10.51 -0.33 12.53
CA ALA A 20 -10.45 -0.84 11.16
C ALA A 20 -11.36 -0.06 10.20
N GLU A 21 -12.59 0.23 10.61
CA GLU A 21 -13.52 0.98 9.77
C GLU A 21 -13.05 2.40 9.53
N GLU A 22 -12.48 3.04 10.54
CA GLU A 22 -11.92 4.39 10.42
C GLU A 22 -10.75 4.40 9.42
N TYR A 23 -9.86 3.40 9.50
CA TYR A 23 -8.76 3.29 8.55
C TYR A 23 -9.26 3.11 7.11
N GLU A 24 -10.25 2.24 6.92
CA GLU A 24 -10.80 1.99 5.58
C GLU A 24 -11.46 3.24 5.00
N ARG A 25 -12.17 3.99 5.83
CA ARG A 25 -12.77 5.26 5.44
C ARG A 25 -11.70 6.28 5.05
N LEU A 26 -10.69 6.43 5.90
CA LEU A 26 -9.58 7.34 5.66
C LEU A 26 -8.85 7.00 4.36
N PHE A 27 -8.59 5.71 4.13
CA PHE A 27 -7.96 5.24 2.91
C PHE A 27 -8.80 5.59 1.67
N ALA A 28 -10.08 5.29 1.71
CA ALA A 28 -10.99 5.54 0.58
C ALA A 28 -11.10 7.04 0.26
N GLU A 29 -11.09 7.89 1.26
CA GLU A 29 -11.22 9.33 1.07
C GLU A 29 -9.92 10.01 0.64
N ARG A 30 -8.77 9.53 1.13
CA ARG A 30 -7.51 10.23 0.98
C ARG A 30 -6.52 9.55 0.04
N GLU A 31 -6.36 8.23 0.13
CA GLU A 31 -5.34 7.52 -0.64
C GLU A 31 -5.88 6.95 -1.95
N LEU A 32 -7.09 6.42 -1.95
CA LEU A 32 -7.67 5.81 -3.15
C LEU A 32 -7.77 6.77 -4.34
N PRO A 33 -8.14 8.06 -4.19
CA PRO A 33 -8.12 8.99 -5.31
C PRO A 33 -6.72 9.17 -5.90
N ARG A 34 -5.69 9.14 -5.08
CA ARG A 34 -4.30 9.24 -5.53
C ARG A 34 -3.88 7.99 -6.30
N TRP A 35 -4.30 6.82 -5.85
CA TRP A 35 -4.06 5.57 -6.57
C TRP A 35 -4.67 5.61 -7.96
N ARG A 36 -5.88 6.15 -8.09
CA ARG A 36 -6.56 6.30 -9.40
C ARG A 36 -5.78 7.24 -10.31
N GLU A 37 -5.27 8.34 -9.78
CA GLU A 37 -4.47 9.28 -10.54
C GLU A 37 -3.16 8.63 -11.02
N TYR A 38 -2.42 7.97 -10.12
CA TYR A 38 -1.17 7.30 -10.50
C TYR A 38 -1.42 6.17 -11.51
N LYS A 39 -2.51 5.44 -11.36
CA LYS A 39 -2.89 4.41 -12.33
C LYS A 39 -3.20 5.03 -13.69
N SER A 40 -3.95 6.12 -13.73
CA SER A 40 -4.38 6.75 -14.98
C SER A 40 -3.22 7.25 -15.82
N ARG A 41 -2.12 7.70 -15.19
CA ARG A 41 -0.94 8.18 -15.91
C ARG A 41 0.20 7.15 -16.00
N GLY A 42 -0.07 5.91 -15.65
CA GLY A 42 0.90 4.81 -15.80
C GLY A 42 2.00 4.78 -14.74
N ALA A 43 1.93 5.61 -13.71
CA ALA A 43 2.89 5.59 -12.60
C ALA A 43 2.68 4.35 -11.71
N PHE A 44 1.46 3.84 -11.63
CA PHE A 44 1.14 2.52 -11.06
C PHE A 44 0.67 1.61 -12.19
N LEU A 45 1.25 0.42 -12.29
CA LEU A 45 0.77 -0.63 -13.21
C LEU A 45 -0.44 -1.33 -12.61
N SER A 46 -0.42 -1.57 -11.31
CA SER A 46 -1.55 -2.11 -10.55
C SER A 46 -1.40 -1.69 -9.09
N ALA A 47 -2.50 -1.63 -8.38
CA ALA A 47 -2.50 -1.35 -6.96
C ALA A 47 -3.74 -1.98 -6.34
N ARG A 48 -3.56 -2.67 -5.21
CA ARG A 48 -4.67 -3.28 -4.49
C ARG A 48 -4.39 -3.31 -3.00
N ILE A 49 -5.46 -3.27 -2.23
CA ILE A 49 -5.43 -3.45 -0.78
C ILE A 49 -6.48 -4.49 -0.42
N SER A 50 -6.14 -5.39 0.50
CA SER A 50 -7.08 -6.37 1.01
C SER A 50 -7.05 -6.38 2.52
N ARG A 51 -8.20 -6.64 3.15
CA ARG A 51 -8.27 -6.93 4.57
C ARG A 51 -7.91 -8.41 4.73
N VAL A 52 -6.89 -8.70 5.50
CA VAL A 52 -6.45 -10.08 5.72
C VAL A 52 -7.49 -10.82 6.56
N ALA A 53 -7.98 -11.94 6.04
CA ALA A 53 -8.99 -12.75 6.70
C ALA A 53 -8.39 -13.95 7.43
N PHE A 54 -7.21 -14.42 7.00
CA PHE A 54 -6.52 -15.54 7.62
C PHE A 54 -5.03 -15.41 7.38
N GLY A 55 -4.24 -16.04 8.25
CA GLY A 55 -2.79 -16.04 8.14
C GLY A 55 -2.18 -16.98 9.17
N THR A 56 -0.87 -17.13 9.13
CA THR A 56 -0.12 -18.00 10.04
C THR A 56 0.23 -17.32 11.35
N ASP A 57 0.02 -16.01 11.44
CA ASP A 57 0.38 -15.17 12.58
C ASP A 57 -0.83 -14.35 13.06
N ASN A 58 -1.96 -15.02 13.25
CA ASN A 58 -3.22 -14.37 13.64
C ASN A 58 -3.10 -13.65 14.99
N ARG A 59 -3.68 -12.46 15.05
CA ARG A 59 -3.78 -11.65 16.26
C ARG A 59 -5.19 -11.11 16.38
N GLU A 60 -5.68 -11.01 17.62
CA GLU A 60 -7.02 -10.48 17.89
C GLU A 60 -7.02 -8.95 18.06
N ASP A 61 -5.88 -8.39 18.42
CA ASP A 61 -5.75 -6.94 18.72
C ASP A 61 -5.65 -6.04 17.50
N VAL A 62 -5.33 -6.62 16.33
CA VAL A 62 -5.18 -5.85 15.09
C VAL A 62 -5.91 -6.52 13.93
N ILE A 63 -6.28 -5.68 12.96
CA ILE A 63 -6.65 -6.10 11.61
C ILE A 63 -5.45 -5.77 10.72
N LYS A 64 -5.04 -6.72 9.90
CA LYS A 64 -3.95 -6.52 8.94
C LYS A 64 -4.51 -6.18 7.58
N TYR A 65 -3.82 -5.29 6.89
CA TYR A 65 -4.11 -4.96 5.49
C TYR A 65 -2.88 -5.27 4.67
N ALA A 66 -3.10 -5.99 3.57
CA ALA A 66 -2.04 -6.29 2.61
C ALA A 66 -2.20 -5.37 1.40
N ILE A 67 -1.20 -4.54 1.17
CA ILE A 67 -1.14 -3.64 0.03
C ILE A 67 -0.12 -4.21 -0.94
N ALA A 68 -0.49 -4.29 -2.22
CA ALA A 68 0.41 -4.72 -3.28
C ALA A 68 0.33 -3.72 -4.42
N VAL A 69 1.44 -3.05 -4.71
CA VAL A 69 1.54 -2.04 -5.76
C VAL A 69 2.66 -2.43 -6.71
N GLU A 70 2.34 -2.55 -7.98
CA GLU A 70 3.35 -2.76 -9.01
C GLU A 70 3.61 -1.42 -9.71
N VAL A 71 4.87 -1.04 -9.79
CA VAL A 71 5.32 0.20 -10.42
C VAL A 71 6.28 -0.11 -11.57
N PRO A 72 6.38 0.77 -12.60
CA PRO A 72 7.30 0.54 -13.72
C PRO A 72 8.77 0.51 -13.29
N GLY A 73 9.10 1.15 -12.19
CA GLY A 73 10.44 1.20 -11.63
C GLY A 73 10.46 1.98 -10.35
N HIS A 74 11.58 2.00 -9.67
CA HIS A 74 11.71 2.60 -8.35
C HIS A 74 11.43 4.12 -8.33
N ALA A 75 11.64 4.81 -9.45
CA ALA A 75 11.36 6.25 -9.54
C ALA A 75 9.88 6.57 -9.28
N ALA A 76 8.95 5.74 -9.77
CA ALA A 76 7.53 5.93 -9.54
C ALA A 76 7.16 5.70 -8.07
N HIS A 77 7.79 4.71 -7.42
CA HIS A 77 7.64 4.48 -5.99
C HIS A 77 8.06 5.72 -5.20
N SER A 78 9.26 6.24 -5.50
CA SER A 78 9.80 7.42 -4.82
C SER A 78 8.93 8.67 -5.02
N GLU A 79 8.36 8.83 -6.21
CA GLU A 79 7.43 9.92 -6.50
C GLU A 79 6.18 9.84 -5.62
N HIS A 80 5.58 8.66 -5.50
CA HIS A 80 4.42 8.47 -4.64
C HIS A 80 4.76 8.79 -3.18
N ASP A 81 5.88 8.26 -2.68
CA ASP A 81 6.28 8.46 -1.28
C ASP A 81 6.58 9.93 -0.97
N ALA A 82 7.03 10.69 -1.94
CA ALA A 82 7.30 12.12 -1.80
C ALA A 82 6.05 12.99 -1.97
N ASP A 83 4.94 12.42 -2.41
CA ASP A 83 3.71 13.17 -2.66
C ASP A 83 3.15 13.73 -1.34
N PRO A 84 2.89 15.06 -1.26
CA PRO A 84 2.39 15.66 -0.02
C PRO A 84 1.07 15.08 0.48
N GLY A 85 0.20 14.66 -0.45
CA GLY A 85 -1.08 14.05 -0.08
C GLY A 85 -0.88 12.67 0.54
N PHE A 86 0.07 11.88 0.02
CA PHE A 86 0.42 10.60 0.64
C PHE A 86 1.03 10.83 2.02
N GLN A 87 1.94 11.78 2.16
CA GLN A 87 2.56 12.09 3.45
C GLN A 87 1.53 12.48 4.49
N GLU A 88 0.52 13.27 4.12
CA GLU A 88 -0.58 13.63 5.02
C GLU A 88 -1.44 12.44 5.39
N PHE A 89 -1.80 11.60 4.40
CA PHE A 89 -2.52 10.35 4.67
C PHE A 89 -1.72 9.46 5.62
N ASN A 90 -0.42 9.29 5.35
CA ASN A 90 0.44 8.44 6.17
C ASN A 90 0.53 8.94 7.60
N ARG A 91 0.61 10.26 7.79
CA ARG A 91 0.61 10.87 9.11
C ARG A 91 -0.67 10.56 9.88
N LEU A 92 -1.82 10.64 9.22
CA LEU A 92 -3.12 10.33 9.84
C LEU A 92 -3.26 8.83 10.12
N ALA A 93 -2.85 7.99 9.17
CA ALA A 93 -2.93 6.54 9.30
C ALA A 93 -2.01 6.03 10.42
N ASP A 94 -0.86 6.68 10.60
CA ASP A 94 0.11 6.30 11.62
C ASP A 94 -0.48 6.38 13.03
N LEU A 95 -1.43 7.29 13.26
CA LEU A 95 -2.13 7.39 14.54
C LEU A 95 -2.98 6.16 14.86
N LEU A 96 -3.34 5.38 13.85
CA LEU A 96 -4.17 4.18 13.98
C LEU A 96 -3.34 2.90 14.07
N GLN A 97 -2.04 3.00 13.82
CA GLN A 97 -1.12 1.85 13.81
C GLN A 97 -0.46 1.70 15.18
N PRO A 98 -0.61 0.53 15.85
CA PRO A 98 0.11 0.27 17.10
C PRO A 98 1.58 -0.05 16.89
N GLU A 99 1.98 -0.35 15.66
CA GLU A 99 3.34 -0.74 15.30
C GLU A 99 3.63 -0.35 13.85
N ASP A 100 4.91 -0.32 13.51
CA ASP A 100 5.34 0.04 12.16
C ASP A 100 4.91 -1.02 11.13
N PRO A 101 4.65 -0.61 9.88
CA PRO A 101 4.33 -1.56 8.83
C PRO A 101 5.53 -2.42 8.46
N LEU A 102 5.25 -3.60 7.91
CA LEU A 102 6.25 -4.41 7.22
C LEU A 102 6.26 -3.98 5.76
N VAL A 103 7.44 -3.71 5.23
CA VAL A 103 7.59 -3.21 3.86
C VAL A 103 8.59 -4.07 3.11
N TYR A 104 8.18 -4.54 1.94
CA TYR A 104 9.01 -5.36 1.06
C TYR A 104 8.90 -4.81 -0.35
N GLY A 105 10.00 -4.81 -1.08
CA GLY A 105 9.99 -4.45 -2.49
C GLY A 105 10.96 -5.31 -3.26
N GLY A 106 10.62 -5.61 -4.50
CA GLY A 106 11.49 -6.42 -5.33
C GLY A 106 11.07 -6.43 -6.79
N GLU A 107 11.97 -6.91 -7.61
CA GLU A 107 11.77 -7.03 -9.06
C GLU A 107 10.77 -8.13 -9.37
N VAL A 108 9.81 -7.84 -10.24
CA VAL A 108 8.88 -8.86 -10.72
C VAL A 108 9.63 -9.78 -11.68
N LEU A 109 9.72 -11.06 -11.33
CA LEU A 109 10.42 -12.04 -12.14
C LEU A 109 9.52 -12.66 -13.21
N TYR A 110 8.28 -12.98 -12.85
CA TYR A 110 7.29 -13.59 -13.73
C TYR A 110 5.91 -13.03 -13.43
N ALA A 111 5.13 -12.81 -14.46
CA ALA A 111 3.73 -12.40 -14.35
C ALA A 111 2.91 -13.15 -15.40
N VAL A 112 1.69 -13.54 -15.02
CA VAL A 112 0.76 -14.24 -15.92
C VAL A 112 -0.58 -13.54 -15.95
#